data_84eab11cba7d61d619c305488dedb91c
#
_entry.id   84eab11cba7d61d619c305488dedb91c
#
_cell.length_a   1.000
_cell.length_b   1.000
_cell.length_c   1.000
_cell.angle_alpha   90.00
_cell.angle_beta   90.00
_cell.angle_gamma   90.00
#
_symmetry.space_group_name_H-M   'P 1'
#
loop_
_entity.id
_entity.type
_entity.pdbx_description
1 polymer ?
#
loop_
_entity_poly.entity_id
_entity_poly.type
_entity_poly.pdbx_seq_one_letter_code
_entity_poly.pdbx_strand_id
1 'polypeptide(L)'
;MIDKFNNIFYLIIFLVHFAGIGMYAFQTIVGTKSFLKKFGIDKSGTIMVRFAGSFMLAIFLMSIYVGFIRPGGLNATWAFFNVVFIINACVFLGNYYSIKIDKTGVSKKTGVEGIYAPLAFTIMSAILCYGLADKIYV
;
A
#
# COMPACT_ATOMS: atom_id res chain seq x y z
N MET A 1 21.21 -1.32 11.39
CA MET A 1 19.92 -1.43 10.66
C MET A 1 18.84 -0.55 11.29
N ILE A 2 18.65 -0.61 12.61
CA ILE A 2 17.67 0.24 13.34
C ILE A 2 17.92 1.73 13.12
N ASP A 3 19.20 2.15 13.17
CA ASP A 3 19.59 3.56 12.98
C ASP A 3 19.14 4.17 11.64
N LYS A 4 18.95 3.33 10.59
CA LYS A 4 18.40 3.78 9.32
C LYS A 4 16.94 4.24 9.44
N PHE A 5 16.24 3.74 10.45
CA PHE A 5 14.81 4.01 10.69
C PHE A 5 14.58 4.86 11.95
N ASN A 6 15.60 5.59 12.43
CA ASN A 6 15.60 6.39 13.66
C ASN A 6 15.41 5.53 14.94
N ASN A 7 14.46 4.62 14.95
CA ASN A 7 14.22 3.69 16.05
C ASN A 7 13.43 2.46 15.58
N ILE A 8 13.27 1.51 16.50
CA ILE A 8 12.58 0.23 16.24
C ILE A 8 11.10 0.41 15.88
N PHE A 9 10.44 1.47 16.40
CA PHE A 9 9.03 1.73 16.11
C PHE A 9 8.81 2.02 14.62
N TYR A 10 9.60 2.93 14.02
CA TYR A 10 9.49 3.25 12.59
C TYR A 10 9.93 2.09 11.70
N LEU A 11 10.89 1.27 12.13
CA LEU A 11 11.24 0.04 11.43
C LEU A 11 10.05 -0.93 11.39
N ILE A 12 9.35 -1.12 12.52
CA ILE A 12 8.17 -2.00 12.58
C ILE A 12 7.06 -1.45 11.68
N ILE A 13 6.75 -0.14 11.76
CA ILE A 13 5.74 0.48 10.89
C ILE A 13 6.11 0.30 9.41
N PHE A 14 7.37 0.50 9.05
CA PHE A 14 7.86 0.28 7.68
C PHE A 14 7.63 -1.17 7.22
N LEU A 15 8.03 -2.13 8.04
CA LEU A 15 7.89 -3.56 7.72
C LEU A 15 6.41 -3.96 7.57
N VAL A 16 5.57 -3.59 8.53
CA VAL A 16 4.13 -3.93 8.51
C VAL A 16 3.45 -3.27 7.31
N HIS A 17 3.72 -2.00 7.06
CA HIS A 17 3.13 -1.25 5.96
C HIS A 17 3.47 -1.87 4.59
N PHE A 18 4.75 -2.06 4.32
CA PHE A 18 5.17 -2.58 3.00
C PHE A 18 4.95 -4.08 2.85
N ALA A 19 5.03 -4.89 3.92
CA ALA A 19 4.61 -6.29 3.87
C ALA A 19 3.11 -6.42 3.57
N GLY A 20 2.28 -5.54 4.12
CA GLY A 20 0.85 -5.47 3.80
C GLY A 20 0.60 -5.16 2.33
N ILE A 21 1.29 -4.17 1.76
CA ILE A 21 1.21 -3.86 0.31
C ILE A 21 1.67 -5.06 -0.52
N GLY A 22 2.78 -5.70 -0.14
CA GLY A 22 3.29 -6.91 -0.82
C GLY A 22 2.31 -8.09 -0.77
N MET A 23 1.62 -8.26 0.36
CA MET A 23 0.57 -9.29 0.50
C MET A 23 -0.59 -9.04 -0.48
N TYR A 24 -1.07 -7.79 -0.59
CA TYR A 24 -2.11 -7.45 -1.57
C TYR A 24 -1.61 -7.59 -3.01
N ALA A 25 -0.37 -7.23 -3.31
CA ALA A 25 0.24 -7.49 -4.61
C ALA A 25 0.22 -8.99 -4.95
N PHE A 26 0.63 -9.84 -4.03
CA PHE A 26 0.60 -11.29 -4.21
C PHE A 26 -0.83 -11.82 -4.42
N GLN A 27 -1.78 -11.40 -3.59
CA GLN A 27 -3.19 -11.83 -3.71
C GLN A 27 -3.82 -11.39 -5.04
N THR A 28 -3.51 -10.21 -5.53
CA THR A 28 -4.08 -9.68 -6.78
C THR A 28 -3.46 -10.27 -8.02
N ILE A 29 -2.16 -10.59 -8.01
CA ILE A 29 -1.42 -11.08 -9.19
C ILE A 29 -1.47 -12.62 -9.25
N VAL A 30 -1.07 -13.30 -8.18
CA VAL A 30 -0.95 -14.77 -8.12
C VAL A 30 -2.25 -15.38 -7.63
N GLY A 31 -2.80 -14.89 -6.53
CA GLY A 31 -4.04 -15.35 -5.92
C GLY A 31 -5.31 -14.76 -6.55
N THR A 32 -5.27 -14.23 -7.76
CA THR A 32 -6.33 -13.45 -8.40
C THR A 32 -7.70 -14.12 -8.32
N LYS A 33 -7.78 -15.42 -8.60
CA LYS A 33 -9.07 -16.16 -8.55
C LYS A 33 -9.73 -16.09 -7.17
N SER A 34 -8.95 -16.30 -6.11
CA SER A 34 -9.42 -16.24 -4.73
C SER A 34 -9.80 -14.81 -4.35
N PHE A 35 -9.02 -13.82 -4.78
CA PHE A 35 -9.30 -12.40 -4.57
C PHE A 35 -10.63 -11.98 -5.20
N LEU A 36 -10.87 -12.31 -6.47
CA LEU A 36 -12.12 -12.04 -7.17
C LEU A 36 -13.32 -12.66 -6.44
N LYS A 37 -13.19 -13.93 -6.02
CA LYS A 37 -14.25 -14.66 -5.27
C LYS A 37 -14.53 -14.00 -3.91
N LYS A 38 -13.48 -13.58 -3.19
CA LYS A 38 -13.58 -12.92 -1.88
C LYS A 38 -14.39 -11.65 -1.96
N PHE A 39 -14.10 -10.80 -2.96
CA PHE A 39 -14.72 -9.50 -3.10
C PHE A 39 -15.93 -9.46 -4.05
N GLY A 40 -16.34 -10.59 -4.59
CA GLY A 40 -17.49 -10.69 -5.50
C GLY A 40 -17.26 -9.96 -6.83
N ILE A 41 -16.01 -9.92 -7.29
CA ILE A 41 -15.64 -9.30 -8.57
C ILE A 41 -15.83 -10.33 -9.68
N ASP A 42 -16.44 -9.92 -10.80
CA ASP A 42 -16.59 -10.78 -11.98
C ASP A 42 -15.24 -11.15 -12.59
N LYS A 43 -15.18 -12.30 -13.27
CA LYS A 43 -13.95 -12.78 -13.91
C LYS A 43 -13.42 -11.83 -14.99
N SER A 44 -14.28 -11.02 -15.61
CA SER A 44 -13.87 -9.99 -16.57
C SER A 44 -12.95 -8.93 -15.93
N GLY A 45 -13.05 -8.72 -14.61
CA GLY A 45 -12.18 -7.83 -13.85
C GLY A 45 -10.74 -8.33 -13.62
N THR A 46 -10.40 -9.58 -14.04
CA THR A 46 -9.08 -10.18 -13.78
C THR A 46 -7.92 -9.30 -14.23
N ILE A 47 -8.00 -8.73 -15.44
CA ILE A 47 -6.92 -7.90 -16.01
C ILE A 47 -6.73 -6.64 -15.16
N MET A 48 -7.82 -5.97 -14.79
CA MET A 48 -7.77 -4.73 -14.02
C MET A 48 -7.24 -4.99 -12.59
N VAL A 49 -7.63 -6.10 -11.97
CA VAL A 49 -7.12 -6.49 -10.64
C VAL A 49 -5.62 -6.76 -10.68
N ARG A 50 -5.14 -7.49 -11.71
CA ARG A 50 -3.70 -7.72 -11.89
C ARG A 50 -2.93 -6.45 -12.22
N PHE A 51 -3.51 -5.58 -13.04
CA PHE A 51 -2.93 -4.28 -13.34
C PHE A 51 -2.73 -3.43 -12.08
N ALA A 52 -3.76 -3.33 -11.23
CA ALA A 52 -3.65 -2.66 -9.94
C ALA A 52 -2.59 -3.33 -9.04
N GLY A 53 -2.56 -4.66 -9.02
CA GLY A 53 -1.55 -5.43 -8.27
C GLY A 53 -0.12 -5.15 -8.70
N SER A 54 0.11 -4.86 -9.99
CA SER A 54 1.44 -4.55 -10.50
C SER A 54 2.01 -3.25 -9.92
N PHE A 55 1.19 -2.24 -9.67
CA PHE A 55 1.61 -1.02 -8.97
C PHE A 55 1.98 -1.32 -7.51
N MET A 56 1.19 -2.14 -6.83
CA MET A 56 1.49 -2.55 -5.45
C MET A 56 2.80 -3.35 -5.39
N LEU A 57 3.04 -4.22 -6.37
CA LEU A 57 4.30 -4.97 -6.48
C LEU A 57 5.49 -4.03 -6.67
N ALA A 58 5.37 -3.04 -7.54
CA ALA A 58 6.43 -2.06 -7.78
C ALA A 58 6.76 -1.26 -6.50
N ILE A 59 5.76 -0.82 -5.75
CA ILE A 59 5.93 -0.15 -4.46
C ILE A 59 6.65 -1.07 -3.46
N PHE A 60 6.22 -2.31 -3.37
CA PHE A 60 6.84 -3.31 -2.47
C PHE A 60 8.31 -3.57 -2.82
N LEU A 61 8.62 -3.80 -4.09
CA LEU A 61 10.00 -4.00 -4.55
C LEU A 61 10.87 -2.76 -4.31
N MET A 62 10.32 -1.56 -4.56
CA MET A 62 11.04 -0.31 -4.28
C MET A 62 11.29 -0.12 -2.80
N SER A 63 10.37 -0.53 -1.93
CA SER A 63 10.57 -0.46 -0.48
C SER A 63 11.72 -1.34 -0.01
N ILE A 64 11.85 -2.55 -0.56
CA ILE A 64 12.98 -3.44 -0.28
C ILE A 64 14.29 -2.79 -0.72
N TYR A 65 14.31 -2.24 -1.94
CA TYR A 65 15.50 -1.56 -2.46
C TYR A 65 15.94 -0.39 -1.57
N VAL A 66 15.00 0.52 -1.27
CA VAL A 66 15.27 1.71 -0.46
C VAL A 66 15.63 1.36 0.99
N GLY A 67 14.93 0.43 1.59
CA GLY A 67 15.14 0.06 3.01
C GLY A 67 16.42 -0.74 3.25
N PHE A 68 16.79 -1.64 2.31
CA PHE A 68 17.79 -2.66 2.61
C PHE A 68 18.94 -2.76 1.60
N ILE A 69 18.73 -2.40 0.33
CA ILE A 69 19.72 -2.63 -0.73
C ILE A 69 20.50 -1.35 -1.05
N ARG A 70 19.82 -0.22 -1.16
CA ARG A 70 20.43 1.06 -1.55
C ARG A 70 21.52 1.49 -0.55
N PRO A 71 22.73 1.87 -1.00
CA PRO A 71 23.82 2.29 -0.10
C PRO A 71 23.45 3.48 0.80
N GLY A 72 22.73 4.48 0.28
CA GLY A 72 22.24 5.64 1.03
C GLY A 72 21.01 5.35 1.91
N GLY A 73 20.46 4.14 1.88
CA GLY A 73 19.26 3.78 2.64
C GLY A 73 18.09 4.72 2.35
N LEU A 74 17.49 5.26 3.42
CA LEU A 74 16.33 6.13 3.33
C LEU A 74 16.66 7.60 2.96
N ASN A 75 17.93 7.99 2.94
CA ASN A 75 18.31 9.38 2.71
C ASN A 75 17.85 9.85 1.32
N ALA A 76 17.30 11.07 1.25
CA ALA A 76 16.82 11.69 0.01
C ALA A 76 15.78 10.85 -0.77
N THR A 77 14.90 10.15 -0.07
CA THR A 77 13.85 9.31 -0.68
C THR A 77 12.44 9.87 -0.52
N TRP A 78 12.33 11.17 -0.25
CA TRP A 78 11.06 11.87 -0.02
C TRP A 78 10.03 11.61 -1.12
N ALA A 79 10.45 11.58 -2.38
CA ALA A 79 9.55 11.35 -3.51
C ALA A 79 8.85 9.99 -3.40
N PHE A 80 9.59 8.92 -3.05
CA PHE A 80 9.02 7.60 -2.84
C PHE A 80 7.99 7.58 -1.72
N PHE A 81 8.35 8.10 -0.53
CA PHE A 81 7.45 8.09 0.62
C PHE A 81 6.20 8.94 0.40
N ASN A 82 6.36 10.14 -0.17
CA ASN A 82 5.22 11.01 -0.46
C ASN A 82 4.29 10.44 -1.53
N VAL A 83 4.84 9.83 -2.60
CA VAL A 83 4.02 9.17 -3.63
C VAL A 83 3.25 8.00 -3.03
N VAL A 84 3.88 7.18 -2.18
CA VAL A 84 3.18 6.07 -1.50
C VAL A 84 2.07 6.58 -0.59
N PHE A 85 2.32 7.66 0.17
CA PHE A 85 1.30 8.31 1.00
C PHE A 85 0.10 8.79 0.16
N ILE A 86 0.38 9.50 -0.94
CA ILE A 86 -0.66 10.03 -1.83
C ILE A 86 -1.45 8.88 -2.47
N ILE A 87 -0.79 7.83 -2.94
CA ILE A 87 -1.46 6.65 -3.52
C ILE A 87 -2.41 6.03 -2.49
N ASN A 88 -1.95 5.78 -1.27
CA ASN A 88 -2.78 5.19 -0.21
C ASN A 88 -3.98 6.07 0.13
N ALA A 89 -3.79 7.38 0.24
CA ALA A 89 -4.87 8.34 0.47
C ALA A 89 -5.88 8.36 -0.68
N CYS A 90 -5.43 8.37 -1.93
CA CYS A 90 -6.29 8.31 -3.10
C CYS A 90 -7.08 7.00 -3.17
N VAL A 91 -6.44 5.86 -2.88
CA VAL A 91 -7.12 4.56 -2.83
C VAL A 91 -8.17 4.54 -1.73
N PHE A 92 -7.85 5.08 -0.54
CA PHE A 92 -8.83 5.21 0.55
C PHE A 92 -10.03 6.05 0.13
N LEU A 93 -9.81 7.25 -0.40
CA LEU A 93 -10.88 8.16 -0.82
C LEU A 93 -11.72 7.58 -1.97
N GLY A 94 -11.06 7.00 -2.97
CA GLY A 94 -11.75 6.37 -4.11
C GLY A 94 -12.60 5.18 -3.69
N ASN A 95 -12.08 4.32 -2.82
CA ASN A 95 -12.83 3.18 -2.30
C ASN A 95 -13.97 3.61 -1.37
N TYR A 96 -13.74 4.63 -0.52
CA TYR A 96 -14.79 5.20 0.31
C TYR A 96 -15.94 5.75 -0.53
N TYR A 97 -15.62 6.54 -1.55
CA TYR A 97 -16.60 7.07 -2.49
C TYR A 97 -17.38 5.94 -3.17
N SER A 98 -16.67 4.96 -3.75
CA SER A 98 -17.28 3.86 -4.50
C SER A 98 -18.17 2.97 -3.63
N ILE A 99 -17.78 2.70 -2.39
CA ILE A 99 -18.52 1.76 -1.50
C ILE A 99 -19.63 2.46 -0.73
N LYS A 100 -19.42 3.70 -0.29
CA LYS A 100 -20.36 4.39 0.60
C LYS A 100 -21.28 5.38 -0.10
N ILE A 101 -20.81 6.01 -1.18
CA ILE A 101 -21.53 7.11 -1.86
C ILE A 101 -22.15 6.61 -3.16
N ASP A 102 -21.31 6.25 -4.14
CA ASP A 102 -21.78 5.86 -5.49
C ASP A 102 -22.48 4.50 -5.49
N LYS A 103 -21.91 3.52 -4.77
CA LYS A 103 -22.41 2.14 -4.65
C LYS A 103 -22.50 1.35 -5.96
N THR A 104 -22.01 1.88 -7.08
CA THR A 104 -21.94 1.17 -8.35
C THR A 104 -21.01 -0.03 -8.21
N GLY A 105 -21.46 -1.23 -8.58
CA GLY A 105 -20.71 -2.47 -8.48
C GLY A 105 -20.58 -3.05 -7.06
N VAL A 106 -21.19 -2.43 -6.05
CA VAL A 106 -21.22 -2.96 -4.68
C VAL A 106 -22.15 -4.19 -4.62
N SER A 107 -21.63 -5.27 -4.08
CA SER A 107 -22.36 -6.53 -3.86
C SER A 107 -22.39 -6.89 -2.37
N LYS A 108 -23.16 -7.94 -2.03
CA LYS A 108 -23.19 -8.48 -0.65
C LYS A 108 -21.81 -8.95 -0.15
N LYS A 109 -20.87 -9.22 -1.07
CA LYS A 109 -19.50 -9.63 -0.75
C LYS A 109 -18.54 -8.46 -0.65
N THR A 110 -18.95 -7.25 -1.04
CA THR A 110 -18.13 -6.04 -0.91
C THR A 110 -18.00 -5.70 0.57
N GLY A 111 -16.90 -6.08 1.17
CA GLY A 111 -16.64 -5.84 2.59
C GLY A 111 -16.05 -4.44 2.85
N VAL A 112 -16.00 -4.10 4.13
CA VAL A 112 -15.39 -2.85 4.61
C VAL A 112 -13.85 -2.84 4.55
N GLU A 113 -13.23 -3.99 4.29
CA GLU A 113 -11.76 -4.13 4.16
C GLU A 113 -11.19 -3.17 3.10
N GLY A 114 -11.92 -3.00 1.98
CA GLY A 114 -11.53 -2.05 0.93
C GLY A 114 -11.48 -0.58 1.37
N ILE A 115 -12.04 -0.24 2.53
CA ILE A 115 -11.95 1.10 3.13
C ILE A 115 -10.89 1.12 4.22
N TYR A 116 -10.94 0.18 5.18
CA TYR A 116 -10.09 0.21 6.37
C TYR A 116 -8.62 -0.13 6.08
N ALA A 117 -8.34 -1.02 5.13
CA ALA A 117 -6.96 -1.36 4.78
C ALA A 117 -6.23 -0.15 4.14
N PRO A 118 -6.77 0.54 3.11
CA PRO A 118 -6.14 1.75 2.60
C PRO A 118 -6.06 2.88 3.62
N LEU A 119 -7.04 3.02 4.53
CA LEU A 119 -6.96 3.98 5.62
C LEU A 119 -5.78 3.69 6.55
N ALA A 120 -5.62 2.43 6.97
CA ALA A 120 -4.49 2.02 7.80
C ALA A 120 -3.15 2.27 7.10
N PHE A 121 -3.04 1.96 5.80
CA PHE A 121 -1.85 2.24 5.01
C PHE A 121 -1.58 3.75 4.88
N THR A 122 -2.62 4.57 4.73
CA THR A 122 -2.48 6.04 4.71
C THR A 122 -1.91 6.56 6.03
N ILE A 123 -2.44 6.08 7.16
CA ILE A 123 -1.96 6.48 8.50
C ILE A 123 -0.50 6.05 8.68
N MET A 124 -0.16 4.80 8.35
CA MET A 124 1.22 4.31 8.47
C MET A 124 2.18 5.08 7.55
N SER A 125 1.77 5.42 6.33
CA SER A 125 2.56 6.27 5.42
C SER A 125 2.80 7.66 6.01
N ALA A 126 1.77 8.29 6.59
CA ALA A 126 1.91 9.59 7.25
C ALA A 126 2.89 9.53 8.42
N ILE A 127 2.81 8.48 9.25
CA ILE A 127 3.74 8.25 10.36
C ILE A 127 5.18 8.11 9.84
N LEU A 128 5.40 7.40 8.74
CA LEU A 128 6.72 7.25 8.13
C LEU A 128 7.23 8.56 7.53
N CYS A 129 6.40 9.32 6.81
CA CYS A 129 6.79 10.62 6.25
C CYS A 129 7.19 11.60 7.34
N TYR A 130 6.46 11.64 8.44
CA TYR A 130 6.76 12.52 9.58
C TYR A 130 7.97 12.02 10.40
N GLY A 131 7.95 10.74 10.79
CA GLY A 131 8.94 10.19 11.72
C GLY A 131 10.32 9.91 11.11
N LEU A 132 10.42 9.88 9.79
CA LEU A 132 11.68 9.73 9.05
C LEU A 132 12.05 11.02 8.29
N ALA A 133 11.42 12.14 8.61
CA ALA A 133 11.59 13.40 7.87
C ALA A 133 13.04 13.87 7.83
N ASP A 134 13.78 13.69 8.92
CA ASP A 134 15.22 13.99 9.07
C ASP A 134 16.12 13.19 8.12
N LYS A 135 15.61 12.11 7.53
CA LYS A 135 16.33 11.27 6.57
C LYS A 135 15.78 11.41 5.16
N ILE A 136 14.47 11.29 5.01
CA ILE A 136 13.88 11.22 3.67
C ILE A 136 13.91 12.56 2.93
N TYR A 137 13.93 13.70 3.62
CA TYR A 137 13.98 15.04 3.01
C TYR A 137 15.38 15.68 2.96
N VAL A 138 16.42 14.94 3.29
CA VAL A 138 17.81 15.43 3.33
C VAL A 138 18.59 14.95 2.12
#